data_2ee80e17457df5b597039e68391a4a15
#
_entry.id   2ee80e17457df5b597039e68391a4a15
#
_cell.length_a   1.000
_cell.length_b   1.000
_cell.length_c   1.000
_cell.angle_alpha   90.00
_cell.angle_beta   90.00
_cell.angle_gamma   90.00
#
_symmetry.space_group_name_H-M   'P 1'
#
loop_
_entity.id
_entity.type
_entity.pdbx_description
1 polymer ?
#
loop_
_entity_poly.entity_id
_entity_poly.type
_entity_poly.pdbx_seq_one_letter_code
_entity_poly.pdbx_strand_id
1 'polypeptide(L)'
;MCIRDSDKDAPCQEVVWEGADIDLNKLPIPIHAPLDEGRYVSAGFTVCKDPDTGIYNAGWYRHVVKSANQITAMINPNNHGKHIGRRYAELGRKMEVALVIGHHPAVILASCERGSIDMDEFKVMGGFLEEPVRMVKGKTIDLLVPADAEIVLEGWIDPAVEAKDGPFAEFAHYYGHEMPAYMINVTAITMRKDAIFYDLNPAGTEHNMSGVLPFESILYRACLLYTSRCV
;
A
#
# COMPACT_ATOMS: atom_id res chain seq x y z
N MET A 1 -2.81 -3.82 19.95
CA MET A 1 -2.53 -2.48 20.49
C MET A 1 -3.32 -1.46 19.71
N CYS A 2 -3.85 -0.40 20.31
CA CYS A 2 -4.87 0.41 19.68
C CYS A 2 -4.31 1.43 18.69
N ILE A 3 -5.08 1.71 17.64
CA ILE A 3 -4.91 2.87 16.77
C ILE A 3 -5.16 4.12 17.65
N ARG A 4 -4.28 5.13 17.55
CA ARG A 4 -4.46 6.41 18.23
C ARG A 4 -4.90 7.44 17.21
N ASP A 5 -6.14 7.92 17.34
CA ASP A 5 -6.66 9.03 16.56
C ASP A 5 -5.93 10.34 16.89
N SER A 6 -5.52 11.10 15.88
CA SER A 6 -4.66 12.28 16.02
C SER A 6 -5.17 13.43 15.16
N ASP A 7 -6.25 14.08 15.60
CA ASP A 7 -6.93 15.14 14.84
C ASP A 7 -6.13 16.46 14.70
N LYS A 8 -5.04 16.69 15.44
CA LYS A 8 -4.45 18.03 15.56
C LYS A 8 -3.01 18.20 15.07
N ASP A 9 -2.25 17.11 14.91
CA ASP A 9 -0.85 17.17 14.46
C ASP A 9 -0.56 15.96 13.55
N ALA A 10 -1.05 16.02 12.31
CA ALA A 10 -0.76 15.01 11.30
C ALA A 10 0.27 15.55 10.30
N PRO A 11 1.57 15.22 10.46
CA PRO A 11 2.61 15.68 9.54
C PRO A 11 2.31 15.39 8.07
N CYS A 12 1.70 14.23 7.79
CA CYS A 12 1.31 13.85 6.42
C CYS A 12 0.23 14.76 5.80
N GLN A 13 -0.32 15.73 6.54
CA GLN A 13 -1.35 16.65 6.05
C GLN A 13 -0.94 18.13 6.15
N GLU A 14 0.35 18.41 6.29
CA GLU A 14 0.87 19.79 6.30
C GLU A 14 0.73 20.49 4.94
N VAL A 15 0.82 19.72 3.86
CA VAL A 15 0.57 20.16 2.48
C VAL A 15 -0.54 19.33 1.90
N VAL A 16 -1.51 19.97 1.24
CA VAL A 16 -2.69 19.29 0.66
C VAL A 16 -2.87 19.79 -0.77
N TRP A 17 -2.90 18.86 -1.73
CA TRP A 17 -3.28 19.12 -3.12
C TRP A 17 -4.61 18.42 -3.42
N GLU A 18 -5.60 19.22 -3.79
CA GLU A 18 -6.95 18.75 -4.15
C GLU A 18 -7.41 19.38 -5.46
N GLY A 19 -8.37 18.76 -6.11
CA GLY A 19 -8.98 19.27 -7.33
C GLY A 19 -7.97 19.50 -8.46
N ALA A 20 -7.81 20.74 -8.90
CA ALA A 20 -6.91 21.13 -10.00
C ALA A 20 -5.43 21.11 -9.61
N ASP A 21 -5.10 21.07 -8.35
CA ASP A 21 -3.71 21.06 -7.87
C ASP A 21 -3.08 19.67 -7.91
N ILE A 22 -3.91 18.61 -8.04
CA ILE A 22 -3.45 17.22 -8.12
C ILE A 22 -2.62 17.03 -9.38
N ASP A 23 -1.35 16.70 -9.20
CA ASP A 23 -0.46 16.37 -10.32
C ASP A 23 0.65 15.42 -9.88
N LEU A 24 0.48 14.12 -10.15
CA LEU A 24 1.47 13.08 -9.90
C LEU A 24 2.80 13.32 -10.65
N ASN A 25 2.79 14.19 -11.68
CA ASN A 25 4.02 14.54 -12.39
C ASN A 25 4.96 15.44 -11.57
N LYS A 26 4.44 16.10 -10.54
CA LYS A 26 5.25 16.92 -9.62
C LYS A 26 5.99 16.07 -8.58
N LEU A 27 5.58 14.82 -8.38
CA LEU A 27 6.28 13.92 -7.46
C LEU A 27 7.51 13.28 -8.15
N PRO A 28 8.62 13.08 -7.43
CA PRO A 28 9.87 12.52 -7.98
C PRO A 28 9.80 11.01 -8.18
N ILE A 29 8.73 10.53 -8.80
CA ILE A 29 8.52 9.10 -9.06
C ILE A 29 9.44 8.65 -10.19
N PRO A 30 10.35 7.69 -9.99
CA PRO A 30 11.33 7.29 -11.01
C PRO A 30 10.78 6.28 -12.02
N ILE A 31 11.56 6.08 -13.10
CA ILE A 31 11.55 4.88 -13.93
C ILE A 31 12.73 4.04 -13.45
N HIS A 32 12.50 2.80 -13.03
CA HIS A 32 13.55 1.98 -12.42
C HIS A 32 14.39 1.21 -13.46
N ALA A 33 13.77 0.83 -14.58
CA ALA A 33 14.44 0.07 -15.62
C ALA A 33 14.01 0.50 -17.03
N PRO A 34 14.86 0.36 -18.05
CA PRO A 34 14.64 0.93 -19.39
C PRO A 34 13.36 0.47 -20.11
N LEU A 35 12.87 -0.73 -19.79
CA LEU A 35 11.67 -1.30 -20.42
C LEU A 35 10.44 -1.26 -19.49
N ASP A 36 10.53 -0.59 -18.35
CA ASP A 36 9.34 -0.34 -17.52
C ASP A 36 8.32 0.48 -18.30
N GLU A 37 7.04 0.19 -18.10
CA GLU A 37 5.93 0.90 -18.75
C GLU A 37 5.98 2.42 -18.51
N GLY A 38 6.48 2.83 -17.34
CA GLY A 38 6.52 4.23 -16.94
C GLY A 38 7.14 4.43 -15.58
N ARG A 39 6.73 5.51 -14.90
CA ARG A 39 7.17 5.87 -13.56
C ARG A 39 6.41 5.06 -12.52
N TYR A 40 7.12 4.36 -11.65
CA TYR A 40 6.55 3.49 -10.64
C TYR A 40 6.79 3.97 -9.21
N VAL A 41 5.74 3.90 -8.39
CA VAL A 41 5.89 3.85 -6.94
C VAL A 41 6.09 2.37 -6.57
N SER A 42 7.30 2.01 -6.20
CA SER A 42 7.69 0.62 -5.89
C SER A 42 7.68 0.33 -4.39
N ALA A 43 7.70 1.36 -3.54
CA ALA A 43 7.84 1.25 -2.09
C ALA A 43 6.63 1.78 -1.30
N GLY A 44 5.47 1.91 -1.92
CA GLY A 44 4.25 2.32 -1.26
C GLY A 44 3.37 1.13 -0.84
N PHE A 45 2.63 1.29 0.25
CA PHE A 45 1.58 0.35 0.62
C PHE A 45 0.19 0.97 0.48
N THR A 46 -0.74 0.17 -0.04
CA THR A 46 -2.13 0.60 -0.24
C THR A 46 -2.98 0.19 0.95
N VAL A 47 -3.65 1.18 1.53
CA VAL A 47 -4.63 1.01 2.61
C VAL A 47 -6.02 0.92 2.02
N CYS A 48 -6.80 -0.06 2.44
CA CYS A 48 -8.23 -0.17 2.17
C CYS A 48 -8.94 -0.78 3.39
N LYS A 49 -10.27 -0.86 3.35
CA LYS A 49 -11.07 -1.38 4.45
C LYS A 49 -12.07 -2.40 3.91
N ASP A 50 -12.17 -3.54 4.57
CA ASP A 50 -13.18 -4.55 4.24
C ASP A 50 -14.59 -3.99 4.47
N PRO A 51 -15.50 -4.06 3.48
CA PRO A 51 -16.81 -3.44 3.55
C PRO A 51 -17.78 -4.12 4.52
N ASP A 52 -17.55 -5.37 4.87
CA ASP A 52 -18.43 -6.18 5.73
C ASP A 52 -17.97 -6.15 7.18
N THR A 53 -16.65 -6.22 7.42
CA THR A 53 -16.07 -6.31 8.77
C THR A 53 -15.51 -4.99 9.29
N GLY A 54 -15.18 -4.07 8.39
CA GLY A 54 -14.50 -2.81 8.73
C GLY A 54 -13.02 -2.98 9.08
N ILE A 55 -12.45 -4.18 8.92
CA ILE A 55 -11.03 -4.44 9.17
C ILE A 55 -10.21 -3.76 8.08
N TYR A 56 -9.15 -3.09 8.50
CA TYR A 56 -8.20 -2.45 7.59
C TYR A 56 -7.25 -3.49 7.00
N ASN A 57 -6.88 -3.27 5.74
CA ASN A 57 -5.79 -3.95 5.07
C ASN A 57 -4.77 -2.92 4.59
N ALA A 58 -3.50 -3.19 4.80
CA ALA A 58 -2.39 -2.38 4.31
C ALA A 58 -1.39 -3.30 3.61
N GLY A 59 -1.46 -3.34 2.28
CA GLY A 59 -0.63 -4.24 1.47
C GLY A 59 0.33 -3.52 0.55
N TRP A 60 1.54 -4.04 0.42
CA TRP A 60 2.55 -3.51 -0.47
C TRP A 60 2.34 -4.01 -1.89
N TYR A 61 2.16 -3.06 -2.82
CA TYR A 61 1.94 -3.34 -4.24
C TYR A 61 2.80 -2.39 -5.10
N ARG A 62 2.89 -2.65 -6.40
CA ARG A 62 3.50 -1.72 -7.34
C ARG A 62 2.42 -0.87 -8.01
N HIS A 63 2.78 0.35 -8.34
CA HIS A 63 1.86 1.36 -8.86
C HIS A 63 2.50 2.13 -9.99
N VAL A 64 1.95 2.11 -11.22
CA VAL A 64 2.45 2.91 -12.34
C VAL A 64 1.58 4.14 -12.58
N VAL A 65 2.22 5.29 -12.74
CA VAL A 65 1.54 6.55 -13.06
C VAL A 65 0.99 6.48 -14.48
N LYS A 66 -0.31 6.75 -14.64
CA LYS A 66 -0.99 6.78 -15.93
C LYS A 66 -1.32 8.19 -16.39
N SER A 67 -1.59 9.11 -15.50
CA SER A 67 -1.89 10.51 -15.79
C SER A 67 -1.56 11.40 -14.58
N ALA A 68 -1.91 12.68 -14.66
CA ALA A 68 -1.72 13.60 -13.53
C ALA A 68 -2.48 13.18 -12.26
N ASN A 69 -3.59 12.45 -12.39
CA ASN A 69 -4.45 12.05 -11.28
C ASN A 69 -4.86 10.57 -11.30
N GLN A 70 -4.14 9.74 -12.05
CA GLN A 70 -4.40 8.30 -12.11
C GLN A 70 -3.11 7.50 -11.95
N ILE A 71 -3.18 6.48 -11.11
CA ILE A 71 -2.09 5.54 -10.85
C ILE A 71 -2.69 4.14 -10.70
N THR A 72 -1.99 3.09 -11.14
CA THR A 72 -2.50 1.72 -10.97
C THR A 72 -2.21 1.17 -9.58
N ALA A 73 -2.85 0.07 -9.25
CA ALA A 73 -2.48 -0.82 -8.16
C ALA A 73 -2.51 -2.26 -8.68
N MET A 74 -1.34 -2.85 -8.92
CA MET A 74 -1.23 -4.24 -9.33
C MET A 74 -1.28 -5.13 -8.09
N ILE A 75 -2.48 -5.67 -7.84
CA ILE A 75 -2.77 -6.52 -6.67
C ILE A 75 -2.98 -7.96 -7.14
N ASN A 76 -2.09 -8.86 -6.72
CA ASN A 76 -2.19 -10.27 -7.07
C ASN A 76 -3.49 -10.90 -6.58
N PRO A 77 -4.03 -11.91 -7.32
CA PRO A 77 -5.33 -12.55 -7.03
C PRO A 77 -5.48 -13.11 -5.62
N ASN A 78 -4.38 -13.50 -4.98
CA ASN A 78 -4.36 -14.15 -3.66
C ASN A 78 -4.15 -13.16 -2.50
N ASN A 79 -3.99 -11.87 -2.78
CA ASN A 79 -3.78 -10.86 -1.74
C ASN A 79 -5.13 -10.38 -1.17
N HIS A 80 -5.12 -9.98 0.11
CA HIS A 80 -6.31 -9.48 0.81
C HIS A 80 -6.96 -8.29 0.09
N GLY A 81 -6.17 -7.33 -0.39
CA GLY A 81 -6.68 -6.19 -1.17
C GLY A 81 -7.46 -6.61 -2.42
N LYS A 82 -7.09 -7.73 -3.08
CA LYS A 82 -7.86 -8.26 -4.22
C LYS A 82 -9.16 -8.91 -3.77
N HIS A 83 -9.15 -9.62 -2.65
CA HIS A 83 -10.36 -10.19 -2.04
C HIS A 83 -11.36 -9.08 -1.67
N ILE A 84 -10.89 -8.05 -0.98
CA ILE A 84 -11.68 -6.87 -0.60
C ILE A 84 -12.24 -6.19 -1.85
N GLY A 85 -11.42 -5.95 -2.88
CA GLY A 85 -11.87 -5.35 -4.14
C GLY A 85 -12.97 -6.16 -4.83
N ARG A 86 -12.87 -7.50 -4.86
CA ARG A 86 -13.96 -8.37 -5.38
C ARG A 86 -15.25 -8.18 -4.60
N ARG A 87 -15.16 -8.06 -3.27
CA ARG A 87 -16.33 -7.83 -2.43
C ARG A 87 -17.01 -6.49 -2.72
N TYR A 88 -16.23 -5.42 -2.93
CA TYR A 88 -16.76 -4.14 -3.39
C TYR A 88 -17.43 -4.23 -4.77
N ALA A 89 -16.86 -5.01 -5.72
CA ALA A 89 -17.47 -5.25 -7.02
C ALA A 89 -18.83 -5.96 -6.91
N GLU A 90 -18.93 -6.98 -6.07
CA GLU A 90 -20.20 -7.68 -5.78
C GLU A 90 -21.27 -6.75 -5.19
N LEU A 91 -20.84 -5.78 -4.38
CA LEU A 91 -21.73 -4.77 -3.79
C LEU A 91 -22.06 -3.63 -4.76
N GLY A 92 -21.47 -3.59 -5.97
CA GLY A 92 -21.63 -2.48 -6.91
C GLY A 92 -21.12 -1.13 -6.38
N ARG A 93 -20.08 -1.16 -5.51
CA ARG A 93 -19.55 0.02 -4.82
C ARG A 93 -18.10 0.28 -5.22
N LYS A 94 -17.71 1.54 -5.23
CA LYS A 94 -16.32 1.96 -5.33
C LYS A 94 -15.61 1.69 -4.01
N MET A 95 -14.34 1.27 -4.11
CA MET A 95 -13.46 1.02 -2.96
C MET A 95 -12.58 2.26 -2.73
N GLU A 96 -12.71 2.89 -1.58
CA GLU A 96 -11.77 3.94 -1.16
C GLU A 96 -10.42 3.34 -0.83
N VAL A 97 -9.37 4.04 -1.19
CA VAL A 97 -7.98 3.61 -0.97
C VAL A 97 -7.08 4.80 -0.63
N ALA A 98 -6.01 4.51 0.11
CA ALA A 98 -4.90 5.43 0.30
C ALA A 98 -3.58 4.72 -0.03
N LEU A 99 -2.78 5.27 -0.93
CA LEU A 99 -1.41 4.83 -1.18
C LEU A 99 -0.47 5.65 -0.29
N VAL A 100 0.18 4.99 0.65
CA VAL A 100 1.11 5.58 1.62
C VAL A 100 2.54 5.37 1.12
N ILE A 101 3.31 6.44 0.98
CA ILE A 101 4.70 6.44 0.52
C ILE A 101 5.57 7.03 1.62
N GLY A 102 6.51 6.24 2.13
CA GLY A 102 7.42 6.65 3.20
C GLY A 102 6.80 6.66 4.59
N HIS A 103 7.41 5.91 5.48
CA HIS A 103 7.09 5.82 6.90
C HIS A 103 8.26 5.16 7.64
N HIS A 104 8.15 5.02 8.96
CA HIS A 104 9.11 4.25 9.75
C HIS A 104 9.29 2.84 9.17
N PRO A 105 10.52 2.30 9.04
CA PRO A 105 10.77 0.99 8.42
C PRO A 105 9.97 -0.18 9.02
N ALA A 106 9.69 -0.15 10.32
CA ALA A 106 8.86 -1.15 10.97
C ALA A 106 7.42 -1.20 10.41
N VAL A 107 6.85 -0.04 10.05
CA VAL A 107 5.52 0.05 9.42
C VAL A 107 5.55 -0.53 8.02
N ILE A 108 6.61 -0.24 7.27
CA ILE A 108 6.80 -0.76 5.91
C ILE A 108 6.96 -2.29 5.94
N LEU A 109 7.79 -2.83 6.83
CA LEU A 109 7.92 -4.29 6.98
C LEU A 109 6.61 -4.96 7.39
N ALA A 110 5.84 -4.35 8.29
CA ALA A 110 4.56 -4.88 8.71
C ALA A 110 3.51 -4.90 7.58
N SER A 111 3.60 -3.97 6.62
CA SER A 111 2.72 -3.98 5.43
C SER A 111 3.04 -5.12 4.44
N CYS A 112 4.18 -5.79 4.61
CA CYS A 112 4.58 -6.98 3.85
C CYS A 112 4.14 -8.29 4.53
N GLU A 113 3.59 -8.22 5.75
CA GLU A 113 3.16 -9.41 6.50
C GLU A 113 2.02 -10.14 5.77
N ARG A 114 2.01 -11.47 5.88
CA ARG A 114 1.03 -12.34 5.23
C ARG A 114 0.32 -13.17 6.30
N GLY A 115 -0.76 -12.66 6.79
CA GLY A 115 -1.59 -13.35 7.79
C GLY A 115 -2.91 -13.85 7.23
N SER A 116 -3.85 -14.14 8.13
CA SER A 116 -5.24 -14.45 7.77
C SER A 116 -5.99 -13.19 7.32
N ILE A 117 -7.09 -13.37 6.59
CA ILE A 117 -7.89 -12.26 6.04
C ILE A 117 -8.48 -11.31 7.11
N ASP A 118 -8.60 -11.80 8.33
CA ASP A 118 -9.08 -11.04 9.50
C ASP A 118 -7.95 -10.34 10.27
N MET A 119 -6.72 -10.41 9.77
CA MET A 119 -5.58 -9.68 10.34
C MET A 119 -5.66 -8.21 9.93
N ASP A 120 -5.49 -7.34 10.92
CA ASP A 120 -5.39 -5.90 10.74
C ASP A 120 -3.89 -5.54 10.79
N GLU A 121 -3.32 -5.15 9.65
CA GLU A 121 -1.89 -4.86 9.54
C GLU A 121 -1.48 -3.66 10.42
N PHE A 122 -2.37 -2.72 10.74
CA PHE A 122 -2.04 -1.64 11.67
C PHE A 122 -1.79 -2.14 13.09
N LYS A 123 -2.42 -3.25 13.49
CA LYS A 123 -2.10 -3.89 14.77
C LYS A 123 -0.71 -4.53 14.75
N VAL A 124 -0.33 -5.11 13.61
CA VAL A 124 1.02 -5.66 13.42
C VAL A 124 2.05 -4.53 13.42
N MET A 125 1.78 -3.43 12.71
CA MET A 125 2.63 -2.22 12.71
C MET A 125 2.84 -1.70 14.14
N GLY A 126 1.78 -1.59 14.94
CA GLY A 126 1.88 -1.19 16.34
C GLY A 126 2.68 -2.18 17.20
N GLY A 127 2.64 -3.47 16.85
CA GLY A 127 3.48 -4.50 17.50
C GLY A 127 4.96 -4.30 17.20
N PHE A 128 5.33 -4.00 15.94
CA PHE A 128 6.72 -3.72 15.58
C PHE A 128 7.25 -2.39 16.12
N LEU A 129 6.37 -1.39 16.25
CA LEU A 129 6.74 -0.09 16.82
C LEU A 129 6.81 -0.10 18.36
N GLU A 130 6.24 -1.12 19.02
CA GLU A 130 6.00 -1.19 20.46
C GLU A 130 5.10 -0.05 20.99
N GLU A 131 4.40 0.65 20.08
CA GLU A 131 3.47 1.73 20.38
C GLU A 131 2.29 1.76 19.37
N PRO A 132 1.16 2.41 19.71
CA PRO A 132 0.06 2.56 18.77
C PRO A 132 0.46 3.39 17.54
N VAL A 133 0.11 2.91 16.35
CA VAL A 133 0.22 3.72 15.12
C VAL A 133 -0.69 4.93 15.25
N ARG A 134 -0.14 6.12 15.05
CA ARG A 134 -0.91 7.36 14.98
C ARG A 134 -1.64 7.42 13.65
N MET A 135 -2.95 7.61 13.70
CA MET A 135 -3.79 7.65 12.50
C MET A 135 -4.54 8.98 12.42
N VAL A 136 -4.76 9.44 11.21
CA VAL A 136 -5.58 10.63 10.93
C VAL A 136 -6.59 10.29 9.83
N LYS A 137 -7.75 10.91 9.86
CA LYS A 137 -8.75 10.76 8.81
C LYS A 137 -8.26 11.39 7.50
N GLY A 138 -8.45 10.67 6.38
CA GLY A 138 -8.20 11.20 5.04
C GLY A 138 -9.04 12.45 4.76
N LYS A 139 -8.57 13.30 3.84
CA LYS A 139 -9.24 14.55 3.45
C LYS A 139 -10.47 14.28 2.58
N THR A 140 -10.35 13.32 1.66
CA THR A 140 -11.35 13.05 0.62
C THR A 140 -11.95 11.65 0.70
N ILE A 141 -11.48 10.81 1.63
CA ILE A 141 -11.89 9.42 1.83
C ILE A 141 -12.28 9.16 3.28
N ASP A 142 -13.14 8.16 3.50
CA ASP A 142 -13.54 7.73 4.86
C ASP A 142 -12.62 6.61 5.38
N LEU A 143 -11.31 6.79 5.20
CA LEU A 143 -10.27 5.93 5.75
C LEU A 143 -9.41 6.70 6.73
N LEU A 144 -8.85 5.97 7.71
CA LEU A 144 -7.74 6.44 8.52
C LEU A 144 -6.43 6.10 7.80
N VAL A 145 -5.49 7.04 7.80
CA VAL A 145 -4.15 6.90 7.24
C VAL A 145 -3.09 7.19 8.29
N PRO A 146 -1.88 6.63 8.19
CA PRO A 146 -0.82 6.91 9.14
C PRO A 146 -0.45 8.40 9.15
N ALA A 147 -0.59 9.05 10.32
CA ALA A 147 -0.37 10.48 10.49
C ALA A 147 1.08 10.90 10.26
N ASP A 148 2.02 9.99 10.47
CA ASP A 148 3.47 10.21 10.35
C ASP A 148 4.04 9.81 8.97
N ALA A 149 3.18 9.47 8.00
CA ALA A 149 3.60 9.19 6.63
C ALA A 149 4.26 10.42 5.97
N GLU A 150 5.14 10.17 5.01
CA GLU A 150 5.76 11.23 4.22
C GLU A 150 4.78 11.80 3.19
N ILE A 151 4.17 10.91 2.38
CA ILE A 151 3.20 11.25 1.32
C ILE A 151 2.05 10.26 1.35
N VAL A 152 0.82 10.74 1.15
CA VAL A 152 -0.39 9.91 1.01
C VAL A 152 -1.15 10.34 -0.24
N LEU A 153 -1.44 9.38 -1.12
CA LEU A 153 -2.33 9.59 -2.26
C LEU A 153 -3.69 9.01 -1.90
N GLU A 154 -4.69 9.84 -1.73
CA GLU A 154 -6.06 9.43 -1.45
C GLU A 154 -6.85 9.26 -2.74
N GLY A 155 -7.74 8.30 -2.79
CA GLY A 155 -8.55 8.09 -3.98
C GLY A 155 -9.53 6.93 -3.87
N TRP A 156 -10.03 6.53 -5.02
CA TRP A 156 -10.95 5.41 -5.12
C TRP A 156 -10.64 4.53 -6.34
N ILE A 157 -11.00 3.28 -6.22
CA ILE A 157 -10.98 2.27 -7.26
C ILE A 157 -12.42 1.90 -7.63
N ASP A 158 -12.72 1.76 -8.91
CA ASP A 158 -13.89 1.02 -9.38
C ASP A 158 -13.45 -0.43 -9.67
N PRO A 159 -13.76 -1.39 -8.79
CA PRO A 159 -13.26 -2.75 -8.94
C PRO A 159 -13.88 -3.52 -10.13
N ALA A 160 -14.93 -2.98 -10.75
CA ALA A 160 -15.55 -3.54 -11.96
C ALA A 160 -14.78 -3.13 -13.22
N VAL A 161 -13.88 -2.11 -13.11
CA VAL A 161 -13.10 -1.60 -14.25
C VAL A 161 -11.67 -2.09 -14.13
N GLU A 162 -11.24 -2.90 -15.09
CA GLU A 162 -9.87 -3.40 -15.15
C GLU A 162 -8.95 -2.40 -15.86
N ALA A 163 -7.81 -2.15 -15.26
CA ALA A 163 -6.68 -1.44 -15.84
C ALA A 163 -5.54 -2.43 -16.12
N LYS A 164 -4.48 -1.97 -16.75
CA LYS A 164 -3.29 -2.74 -17.07
C LYS A 164 -2.05 -2.09 -16.45
N ASP A 165 -1.10 -2.93 -16.06
CA ASP A 165 0.14 -2.56 -15.41
C ASP A 165 1.28 -3.43 -15.93
N GLY A 166 2.35 -2.81 -16.37
CA GLY A 166 3.53 -3.49 -16.89
C GLY A 166 3.77 -3.24 -18.39
N PRO A 167 4.95 -3.63 -18.90
CA PRO A 167 5.98 -4.44 -18.23
C PRO A 167 6.67 -3.70 -17.08
N PHE A 168 7.25 -4.47 -16.14
CA PHE A 168 7.99 -3.97 -14.99
C PHE A 168 9.13 -4.93 -14.63
N ALA A 169 10.29 -4.38 -14.28
CA ALA A 169 11.43 -5.16 -13.81
C ALA A 169 11.15 -5.74 -12.42
N GLU A 170 11.01 -7.06 -12.34
CA GLU A 170 10.61 -7.78 -11.13
C GLU A 170 11.80 -8.15 -10.24
N PHE A 171 11.50 -8.55 -9.00
CA PHE A 171 12.47 -8.99 -7.99
C PHE A 171 13.39 -10.14 -8.48
N ALA A 172 12.93 -10.92 -9.44
CA ALA A 172 13.68 -12.05 -10.02
C ALA A 172 14.69 -11.64 -11.11
N HIS A 173 14.95 -10.36 -11.31
CA HIS A 173 15.81 -9.78 -12.36
C HIS A 173 15.34 -10.04 -13.80
N TYR A 174 14.05 -10.29 -13.99
CA TYR A 174 13.40 -10.40 -15.29
C TYR A 174 12.22 -9.42 -15.38
N TYR A 175 11.85 -9.04 -16.58
CA TYR A 175 10.65 -8.26 -16.80
C TYR A 175 9.39 -9.13 -16.66
N GLY A 176 8.47 -8.71 -15.80
CA GLY A 176 7.11 -9.22 -15.77
C GLY A 176 6.32 -8.74 -16.99
N HIS A 177 5.34 -9.54 -17.40
CA HIS A 177 4.40 -9.16 -18.45
C HIS A 177 3.39 -8.11 -17.96
N GLU A 178 2.66 -7.52 -18.91
CA GLU A 178 1.48 -6.73 -18.61
C GLU A 178 0.47 -7.59 -17.83
N MET A 179 -0.02 -7.07 -16.72
CA MET A 179 -0.93 -7.75 -15.80
C MET A 179 -2.18 -6.91 -15.55
N PRO A 180 -3.34 -7.55 -15.26
CA PRO A 180 -4.52 -6.85 -14.79
C PRO A 180 -4.24 -6.09 -13.48
N ALA A 181 -4.72 -4.86 -13.40
CA ALA A 181 -4.55 -3.99 -12.25
C ALA A 181 -5.84 -3.21 -11.96
N TYR A 182 -5.93 -2.62 -10.79
CA TYR A 182 -6.93 -1.61 -10.49
C TYR A 182 -6.42 -0.22 -10.86
N MET A 183 -7.32 0.69 -11.23
CA MET A 183 -7.03 2.10 -11.42
C MET A 183 -7.43 2.87 -10.16
N ILE A 184 -6.49 3.52 -9.52
CA ILE A 184 -6.74 4.49 -8.46
C ILE A 184 -6.97 5.85 -9.12
N ASN A 185 -8.15 6.43 -8.92
CA ASN A 185 -8.46 7.80 -9.28
C ASN A 185 -8.16 8.68 -8.07
N VAL A 186 -7.07 9.43 -8.14
CA VAL A 186 -6.56 10.25 -7.03
C VAL A 186 -7.45 11.46 -6.81
N THR A 187 -7.88 11.69 -5.58
CA THR A 187 -8.76 12.78 -5.17
C THR A 187 -8.08 13.79 -4.25
N ALA A 188 -6.98 13.38 -3.59
CA ALA A 188 -6.07 14.27 -2.89
C ALA A 188 -4.67 13.68 -2.83
N ILE A 189 -3.67 14.56 -2.75
CA ILE A 189 -2.29 14.23 -2.40
C ILE A 189 -1.97 15.04 -1.14
N THR A 190 -1.66 14.37 -0.06
CA THR A 190 -1.28 15.01 1.20
C THR A 190 0.15 14.62 1.56
N MET A 191 0.91 15.53 2.17
CA MET A 191 2.31 15.27 2.48
C MET A 191 2.86 16.20 3.57
N ARG A 192 4.00 15.83 4.11
CA ARG A 192 4.84 16.71 4.95
C ARG A 192 5.37 17.88 4.10
N LYS A 193 5.73 19.00 4.74
CA LYS A 193 6.36 20.13 4.05
C LYS A 193 7.71 19.77 3.45
N ASP A 194 8.46 18.94 4.16
CA ASP A 194 9.79 18.44 3.82
C ASP A 194 9.75 16.94 3.50
N ALA A 195 8.69 16.51 2.82
CA ALA A 195 8.44 15.12 2.52
C ALA A 195 9.62 14.45 1.79
N ILE A 196 10.00 13.29 2.29
CA ILE A 196 11.00 12.41 1.66
C ILE A 196 10.25 11.39 0.82
N PHE A 197 10.52 11.36 -0.48
CA PHE A 197 9.99 10.32 -1.35
C PHE A 197 10.78 9.02 -1.09
N TYR A 198 10.12 8.07 -0.43
CA TYR A 198 10.70 6.75 -0.22
C TYR A 198 10.49 5.88 -1.46
N ASP A 199 11.56 5.30 -1.95
CA ASP A 199 11.55 4.43 -3.11
C ASP A 199 12.41 3.19 -2.87
N LEU A 200 12.21 2.18 -3.70
CA LEU A 200 12.86 0.90 -3.64
C LEU A 200 13.28 0.46 -5.03
N ASN A 201 14.54 0.11 -5.19
CA ASN A 201 14.98 -0.46 -6.45
C ASN A 201 14.47 -1.91 -6.57
N PRO A 202 13.58 -2.22 -7.54
CA PRO A 202 13.16 -3.60 -7.78
C PRO A 202 14.37 -4.51 -7.98
N ALA A 203 14.29 -5.74 -7.47
CA ALA A 203 15.40 -6.71 -7.47
C ALA A 203 16.61 -6.33 -6.59
N GLY A 204 16.62 -5.17 -5.95
CA GLY A 204 17.63 -4.81 -4.95
C GLY A 204 17.55 -5.67 -3.69
N THR A 205 18.63 -5.66 -2.89
CA THR A 205 18.67 -6.39 -1.61
C THR A 205 17.54 -5.97 -0.68
N GLU A 206 17.24 -4.68 -0.61
CA GLU A 206 16.16 -4.14 0.22
C GLU A 206 14.80 -4.70 -0.16
N HIS A 207 14.51 -4.77 -1.47
CA HIS A 207 13.27 -5.38 -1.97
C HIS A 207 13.13 -6.85 -1.53
N ASN A 208 14.19 -7.63 -1.77
CA ASN A 208 14.19 -9.04 -1.41
C ASN A 208 14.07 -9.25 0.10
N MET A 209 14.79 -8.47 0.91
CA MET A 209 14.72 -8.57 2.37
C MET A 209 13.35 -8.18 2.92
N SER A 210 12.71 -7.14 2.38
CA SER A 210 11.38 -6.71 2.80
C SER A 210 10.30 -7.77 2.52
N GLY A 211 10.46 -8.54 1.44
CA GLY A 211 9.56 -9.66 1.13
C GLY A 211 9.85 -10.92 1.94
N VAL A 212 11.13 -11.21 2.23
CA VAL A 212 11.56 -12.46 2.85
C VAL A 212 11.39 -12.44 4.37
N LEU A 213 11.79 -11.35 5.05
CA LEU A 213 11.79 -11.29 6.52
C LEU A 213 10.42 -11.58 7.16
N PRO A 214 9.31 -10.97 6.71
CA PRO A 214 7.99 -11.33 7.22
C PRO A 214 7.61 -12.79 6.90
N PHE A 215 8.01 -13.28 5.73
CA PHE A 215 7.68 -14.63 5.28
C PHE A 215 8.40 -15.72 6.07
N GLU A 216 9.65 -15.49 6.49
CA GLU A 216 10.40 -16.42 7.35
C GLU A 216 9.66 -16.71 8.66
N SER A 217 9.06 -15.70 9.28
CA SER A 217 8.32 -15.85 10.53
C SER A 217 7.10 -16.79 10.37
N ILE A 218 6.42 -16.70 9.25
CA ILE A 218 5.26 -17.55 8.92
C ILE A 218 5.70 -18.99 8.70
N LEU A 219 6.76 -19.21 7.92
CA LEU A 219 7.33 -20.54 7.68
C LEU A 219 7.80 -21.19 8.99
N TYR A 220 8.48 -20.44 9.83
CA TYR A 220 8.94 -20.92 11.15
C TYR A 220 7.77 -21.38 12.02
N ARG A 221 6.70 -20.57 12.11
CA ARG A 221 5.49 -20.95 12.86
C ARG A 221 4.80 -22.18 12.28
N ALA A 222 4.68 -22.25 10.95
CA ALA A 222 4.08 -23.42 10.30
C ALA A 222 4.87 -24.70 10.55
N CYS A 223 6.21 -24.66 10.50
CA CYS A 223 7.09 -25.78 10.81
C CYS A 223 6.98 -26.20 12.29
N LEU A 224 6.94 -25.27 13.24
CA LEU A 224 6.77 -25.57 14.66
C LEU A 224 5.42 -26.21 14.94
N LEU A 225 4.34 -25.73 14.35
CA LEU A 225 3.01 -26.32 14.50
C LEU A 225 2.96 -27.76 13.97
N TYR A 226 3.66 -28.04 12.86
CA TYR A 226 3.77 -29.39 12.31
C TYR A 226 4.59 -30.31 13.23
N THR A 227 5.78 -29.86 13.65
CA THR A 227 6.67 -30.69 14.48
C THR A 227 6.14 -30.90 15.89
N SER A 228 5.43 -29.95 16.49
CA SER A 228 4.81 -30.10 17.81
C SER A 228 3.63 -31.07 17.85
N ARG A 229 3.03 -31.41 16.70
CA ARG A 229 1.98 -32.44 16.59
C ARG A 229 2.52 -33.86 16.39
N CYS A 230 3.83 -33.99 16.17
CA CYS A 230 4.49 -35.28 15.97
C CYS A 230 5.20 -35.82 17.24
N VAL A 231 5.02 -35.16 18.38
CA VAL A 231 5.57 -35.60 19.69
C VAL A 231 4.44 -36.06 20.61
#